data_121f4a9bc1f83f4553f772d49e7a1e8f
#
_entry.id   121f4a9bc1f83f4553f772d49e7a1e8f
#
_cell.length_a   1.000
_cell.length_b   1.000
_cell.length_c   1.000
_cell.angle_alpha   90.00
_cell.angle_beta   90.00
_cell.angle_gamma   90.00
#
_symmetry.space_group_name_H-M   'P 1'
#
loop_
_entity.id
_entity.type
_entity.pdbx_description
1 polymer ?
#
loop_
_entity_poly.entity_id
_entity_poly.type
_entity_poly.pdbx_seq_one_letter_code
_entity_poly.pdbx_strand_id
1 'polypeptide(L)'
;LVSLAGQTNKSVFCNFMGDLSVSKARALLDINAIPNFDTPDNAIKAFMYRVSHMRTQDLLRETPDSISTPAGYSPAIDDQLPINDVISPQLAWQLIRSYGFSVAENHFTTESEQLIELSKQVSPPWVVKLHHKEYLKPFAYGDNARQRWRSVALNIQTPQQITHEIDRLEGELKQRFPSSEVLGYSVQPMHRALDNLQISFGIGRDEEVGPFLFFGGGGSTADILTDRQVAIPPLNTALARHLIERSHASEILKERSENYTSELTTLSNWLVAISQLSSQYPTINGLELNAIRGNDGQYLVLGVAGQTAKSMSPTFKAYPVELEEKATSKRGLSLKLRPIKAEDEGYLSDFYKKLSAETLRFRFFNSRQHFDHKELARFTQIDYDREMAFIALNNKAIAGVVRSWIDPDSITAEFSVVVADHFVGHQLGFILMSKMIDYLTHQRGVLQLTGTVLPNNGPMLRLARRLGFVERENGKEGVVEIILDLNRPKHLWQRKRLYVVD
;
A
#
# COMPACT_ATOMS: atom_id res chain seq x y z
N LEU A 1 37.91 21.26 -13.64
CA LEU A 1 36.84 20.40 -13.11
C LEU A 1 35.87 21.19 -12.26
N VAL A 2 36.32 21.99 -11.26
CA VAL A 2 35.48 22.84 -10.40
C VAL A 2 34.60 23.77 -11.24
N SER A 3 35.18 24.49 -12.21
CA SER A 3 34.44 25.38 -13.12
C SER A 3 33.37 24.62 -13.93
N LEU A 4 33.68 23.43 -14.43
CA LEU A 4 32.74 22.60 -15.18
C LEU A 4 31.62 22.04 -14.30
N ALA A 5 31.95 21.63 -13.07
CA ALA A 5 30.96 21.15 -12.12
C ALA A 5 29.90 22.22 -11.77
N GLY A 6 30.33 23.50 -11.66
CA GLY A 6 29.42 24.62 -11.44
C GLY A 6 28.55 25.00 -12.64
N GLN A 7 28.86 24.52 -13.85
CA GLN A 7 28.11 24.77 -15.08
C GLN A 7 27.12 23.67 -15.44
N THR A 8 27.07 22.59 -14.70
CA THR A 8 26.18 21.45 -14.97
C THR A 8 25.21 21.21 -13.82
N ASN A 9 23.98 20.82 -14.17
CA ASN A 9 22.99 20.32 -13.21
C ASN A 9 23.16 18.83 -12.90
N LYS A 10 24.18 18.16 -13.47
CA LYS A 10 24.48 16.75 -13.22
C LYS A 10 25.31 16.63 -11.93
N SER A 11 25.07 15.53 -11.19
CA SER A 11 25.90 15.19 -10.04
C SER A 11 27.27 14.79 -10.48
N VAL A 12 28.30 15.41 -9.90
CA VAL A 12 29.70 15.13 -10.16
C VAL A 12 30.31 14.46 -8.95
N PHE A 13 30.88 13.27 -9.12
CA PHE A 13 31.62 12.52 -8.13
C PHE A 13 33.04 12.33 -8.64
N CYS A 14 34.03 12.57 -7.78
CA CYS A 14 35.42 12.49 -8.17
C CYS A 14 36.12 11.37 -7.43
N ASN A 15 37.09 10.77 -8.08
CA ASN A 15 38.03 9.86 -7.45
C ASN A 15 39.46 10.30 -7.76
N PHE A 16 40.24 10.49 -6.72
CA PHE A 16 41.67 10.75 -6.81
C PHE A 16 42.40 9.75 -5.94
N MET A 17 43.00 8.75 -6.56
CA MET A 17 43.81 7.75 -5.87
C MET A 17 45.18 8.33 -5.53
N GLY A 18 45.65 8.03 -4.34
CA GLY A 18 46.92 8.51 -3.79
C GLY A 18 46.70 9.28 -2.50
N ASP A 19 47.79 9.60 -1.82
CA ASP A 19 47.76 10.32 -0.53
C ASP A 19 48.31 11.74 -0.67
N LEU A 20 49.60 11.95 -0.35
CA LEU A 20 50.20 13.29 -0.35
C LEU A 20 50.20 13.99 -1.70
N SER A 21 50.33 13.21 -2.81
CA SER A 21 50.37 13.73 -4.18
C SER A 21 49.06 14.38 -4.63
N VAL A 22 47.92 13.95 -4.09
CA VAL A 22 46.57 14.42 -4.47
C VAL A 22 45.90 15.24 -3.39
N SER A 23 46.53 15.43 -2.23
CA SER A 23 45.93 16.12 -1.06
C SER A 23 45.43 17.53 -1.39
N LYS A 24 46.20 18.31 -2.16
CA LYS A 24 45.80 19.65 -2.60
C LYS A 24 44.59 19.65 -3.53
N ALA A 25 44.51 18.65 -4.43
CA ALA A 25 43.38 18.51 -5.36
C ALA A 25 42.12 18.13 -4.59
N ARG A 26 42.20 17.21 -3.62
CA ARG A 26 41.07 16.84 -2.75
C ARG A 26 40.59 18.02 -1.95
N ALA A 27 41.48 18.74 -1.29
CA ALA A 27 41.15 19.95 -0.50
C ALA A 27 40.41 21.01 -1.36
N LEU A 28 40.82 21.17 -2.63
CA LEU A 28 40.14 22.08 -3.55
C LEU A 28 38.70 21.60 -3.90
N LEU A 29 38.50 20.30 -4.05
CA LEU A 29 37.16 19.74 -4.28
C LEU A 29 36.27 19.89 -3.04
N ASP A 30 36.78 19.63 -1.83
CA ASP A 30 36.06 19.78 -0.57
C ASP A 30 35.59 21.22 -0.34
N ILE A 31 36.47 22.20 -0.56
CA ILE A 31 36.12 23.64 -0.46
C ILE A 31 34.99 24.02 -1.41
N ASN A 32 34.91 23.36 -2.58
CA ASN A 32 33.86 23.59 -3.57
C ASN A 32 32.67 22.63 -3.46
N ALA A 33 32.55 21.89 -2.36
CA ALA A 33 31.49 20.94 -2.07
C ALA A 33 31.31 19.87 -3.19
N ILE A 34 32.39 19.47 -3.84
CA ILE A 34 32.40 18.38 -4.84
C ILE A 34 32.84 17.09 -4.14
N PRO A 35 31.96 16.07 -4.02
CA PRO A 35 32.31 14.80 -3.40
C PRO A 35 33.51 14.14 -4.05
N ASN A 36 34.49 13.77 -3.24
CA ASN A 36 35.64 13.04 -3.72
C ASN A 36 35.96 11.85 -2.82
N PHE A 37 36.51 10.78 -3.43
CA PHE A 37 36.67 9.46 -2.79
C PHE A 37 38.07 8.91 -3.04
N ASP A 38 38.53 8.07 -2.11
CA ASP A 38 39.86 7.45 -2.19
C ASP A 38 39.94 6.36 -3.24
N THR A 39 38.83 5.68 -3.51
CA THR A 39 38.76 4.59 -4.48
C THR A 39 37.61 4.81 -5.46
N PRO A 40 37.74 4.30 -6.72
CA PRO A 40 36.65 4.32 -7.68
C PRO A 40 35.38 3.62 -7.16
N ASP A 41 35.55 2.51 -6.43
CA ASP A 41 34.46 1.74 -5.86
C ASP A 41 33.62 2.59 -4.88
N ASN A 42 34.26 3.36 -4.02
CA ASN A 42 33.57 4.27 -3.10
C ASN A 42 32.83 5.40 -3.85
N ALA A 43 33.40 5.93 -4.92
CA ALA A 43 32.75 6.93 -5.75
C ALA A 43 31.49 6.37 -6.45
N ILE A 44 31.60 5.14 -6.98
CA ILE A 44 30.46 4.44 -7.58
C ILE A 44 29.38 4.14 -6.53
N LYS A 45 29.76 3.64 -5.37
CA LYS A 45 28.81 3.40 -4.27
C LYS A 45 28.06 4.67 -3.88
N ALA A 46 28.76 5.77 -3.70
CA ALA A 46 28.13 7.07 -3.36
C ALA A 46 27.18 7.55 -4.47
N PHE A 47 27.57 7.38 -5.73
CA PHE A 47 26.68 7.66 -6.85
C PHE A 47 25.43 6.79 -6.83
N MET A 48 25.58 5.48 -6.58
CA MET A 48 24.46 4.55 -6.49
C MET A 48 23.53 4.85 -5.32
N TYR A 49 24.05 5.28 -4.17
CA TYR A 49 23.21 5.78 -3.06
C TYR A 49 22.37 6.97 -3.47
N ARG A 50 22.94 7.92 -4.24
CA ARG A 50 22.18 9.05 -4.76
C ARG A 50 21.09 8.60 -5.74
N VAL A 51 21.39 7.69 -6.66
CA VAL A 51 20.40 7.11 -7.59
C VAL A 51 19.29 6.40 -6.82
N SER A 52 19.66 5.59 -5.84
CA SER A 52 18.68 4.89 -4.98
C SER A 52 17.80 5.88 -4.20
N HIS A 53 18.40 6.93 -3.64
CA HIS A 53 17.65 7.98 -2.94
C HIS A 53 16.65 8.68 -3.86
N MET A 54 17.05 9.06 -5.08
CA MET A 54 16.14 9.68 -6.05
C MET A 54 14.99 8.75 -6.42
N ARG A 55 15.26 7.47 -6.70
CA ARG A 55 14.23 6.47 -6.97
C ARG A 55 13.27 6.30 -5.77
N THR A 56 13.81 6.27 -4.56
CA THR A 56 12.97 6.20 -3.34
C THR A 56 12.08 7.43 -3.21
N GLN A 57 12.59 8.63 -3.51
CA GLN A 57 11.76 9.85 -3.49
C GLN A 57 10.64 9.79 -4.54
N ASP A 58 10.90 9.25 -5.73
CA ASP A 58 9.85 9.07 -6.75
C ASP A 58 8.81 8.03 -6.29
N LEU A 59 9.25 6.92 -5.70
CA LEU A 59 8.34 5.89 -5.15
C LEU A 59 7.49 6.40 -3.97
N LEU A 60 8.01 7.29 -3.14
CA LEU A 60 7.24 7.94 -2.06
C LEU A 60 6.12 8.85 -2.57
N ARG A 61 6.18 9.26 -3.84
CA ARG A 61 5.13 10.03 -4.51
C ARG A 61 4.07 9.15 -5.15
N GLU A 62 4.33 7.85 -5.29
CA GLU A 62 3.33 6.91 -5.79
C GLU A 62 2.13 6.85 -4.84
N THR A 63 0.94 7.04 -5.38
CA THR A 63 -0.30 7.03 -4.62
C THR A 63 -1.20 5.93 -5.16
N PRO A 64 -1.22 4.73 -4.54
CA PRO A 64 -2.10 3.65 -4.96
C PRO A 64 -3.57 4.07 -4.85
N ASP A 65 -4.31 3.98 -5.94
CA ASP A 65 -5.74 4.30 -5.95
C ASP A 65 -6.54 3.26 -5.14
N SER A 66 -7.64 3.69 -4.54
CA SER A 66 -8.64 2.78 -4.01
C SER A 66 -9.20 1.96 -5.17
N ILE A 67 -9.33 0.68 -4.93
CA ILE A 67 -9.73 -0.24 -5.96
C ILE A 67 -11.25 -0.22 -6.02
N SER A 68 -11.78 0.13 -7.19
CA SER A 68 -13.10 -0.34 -7.59
C SER A 68 -13.12 -1.85 -7.37
N THR A 69 -14.11 -2.36 -6.65
CA THR A 69 -14.28 -3.77 -6.29
C THR A 69 -13.66 -4.68 -7.35
N PRO A 70 -12.58 -5.43 -7.05
CA PRO A 70 -11.99 -6.31 -8.04
C PRO A 70 -13.06 -7.27 -8.56
N ALA A 71 -12.92 -7.69 -9.80
CA ALA A 71 -13.81 -8.68 -10.40
C ALA A 71 -13.91 -9.98 -9.58
N GLY A 72 -13.04 -10.18 -8.59
CA GLY A 72 -12.97 -11.35 -7.74
C GLY A 72 -13.58 -11.24 -6.35
N TYR A 73 -14.00 -10.07 -5.90
CA TYR A 73 -14.64 -9.96 -4.59
C TYR A 73 -16.00 -10.63 -4.57
N SER A 74 -16.24 -11.48 -3.60
CA SER A 74 -17.52 -12.14 -3.37
C SER A 74 -17.91 -12.08 -1.89
N PRO A 75 -19.04 -11.42 -1.54
CA PRO A 75 -19.55 -11.45 -0.17
C PRO A 75 -19.75 -12.86 0.37
N ALA A 76 -20.09 -13.82 -0.51
CA ALA A 76 -20.27 -15.22 -0.13
C ALA A 76 -18.96 -15.89 0.36
N ILE A 77 -17.80 -15.38 -0.02
CA ILE A 77 -16.51 -15.84 0.52
C ILE A 77 -16.28 -15.24 1.91
N ASP A 78 -16.64 -13.97 2.09
CA ASP A 78 -16.48 -13.26 3.38
C ASP A 78 -17.25 -13.97 4.51
N ASP A 79 -18.48 -14.38 4.24
CA ASP A 79 -19.32 -15.13 5.18
C ASP A 79 -18.79 -16.53 5.53
N GLN A 80 -17.90 -17.10 4.72
CA GLN A 80 -17.29 -18.43 4.93
C GLN A 80 -15.93 -18.38 5.63
N LEU A 81 -15.31 -17.19 5.77
CA LEU A 81 -14.02 -17.08 6.43
C LEU A 81 -14.12 -17.48 7.90
N PRO A 82 -13.21 -18.33 8.40
CA PRO A 82 -13.22 -18.71 9.82
C PRO A 82 -12.86 -17.50 10.69
N ILE A 83 -13.17 -17.63 11.98
CA ILE A 83 -12.81 -16.62 12.99
C ILE A 83 -11.59 -17.10 13.78
N ASN A 84 -10.47 -16.40 13.66
CA ASN A 84 -9.20 -16.73 14.35
C ASN A 84 -8.72 -18.17 14.12
N ASP A 85 -8.86 -18.69 12.90
CA ASP A 85 -8.44 -20.04 12.54
C ASP A 85 -7.84 -20.07 11.12
N VAL A 86 -7.35 -21.23 10.72
CA VAL A 86 -6.83 -21.46 9.39
C VAL A 86 -7.96 -21.51 8.36
N ILE A 87 -7.69 -21.00 7.18
CA ILE A 87 -8.64 -21.04 6.04
C ILE A 87 -8.58 -22.43 5.44
N SER A 88 -9.73 -23.07 5.24
CA SER A 88 -9.75 -24.41 4.62
C SER A 88 -9.11 -24.38 3.22
N PRO A 89 -8.43 -25.46 2.79
CA PRO A 89 -7.78 -25.50 1.47
C PRO A 89 -8.70 -25.11 0.33
N GLN A 90 -9.93 -25.66 0.31
CA GLN A 90 -10.93 -25.39 -0.73
C GLN A 90 -11.27 -23.90 -0.80
N LEU A 91 -11.53 -23.26 0.35
CA LEU A 91 -11.88 -21.85 0.42
C LEU A 91 -10.69 -20.98 0.01
N ALA A 92 -9.46 -21.32 0.44
CA ALA A 92 -8.26 -20.58 0.06
C ALA A 92 -8.04 -20.63 -1.47
N TRP A 93 -8.24 -21.79 -2.11
CA TRP A 93 -8.16 -21.93 -3.56
C TRP A 93 -9.26 -21.16 -4.29
N GLN A 94 -10.49 -21.19 -3.78
CA GLN A 94 -11.59 -20.41 -4.32
C GLN A 94 -11.29 -18.91 -4.24
N LEU A 95 -10.79 -18.45 -3.11
CA LEU A 95 -10.42 -17.05 -2.89
C LEU A 95 -9.38 -16.56 -3.91
N ILE A 96 -8.26 -17.26 -4.08
CA ILE A 96 -7.22 -16.81 -5.02
C ILE A 96 -7.67 -16.90 -6.48
N ARG A 97 -8.45 -17.89 -6.86
CA ARG A 97 -9.06 -17.97 -8.21
C ARG A 97 -9.94 -16.77 -8.51
N SER A 98 -10.74 -16.31 -7.55
CA SER A 98 -11.60 -15.15 -7.72
C SER A 98 -10.82 -13.85 -7.98
N TYR A 99 -9.55 -13.78 -7.54
CA TYR A 99 -8.64 -12.68 -7.81
C TYR A 99 -7.80 -12.84 -9.09
N GLY A 100 -8.14 -13.83 -9.93
CA GLY A 100 -7.52 -14.01 -11.25
C GLY A 100 -6.15 -14.70 -11.23
N PHE A 101 -5.79 -15.38 -10.16
CA PHE A 101 -4.55 -16.15 -10.14
C PHE A 101 -4.69 -17.42 -10.99
N SER A 102 -3.67 -17.68 -11.80
CA SER A 102 -3.52 -18.99 -12.47
C SER A 102 -3.12 -20.04 -11.43
N VAL A 103 -3.95 -21.06 -11.27
CA VAL A 103 -3.78 -22.08 -10.23
C VAL A 103 -3.71 -23.47 -10.84
N ALA A 104 -2.90 -24.35 -10.26
CA ALA A 104 -2.87 -25.75 -10.66
C ALA A 104 -4.23 -26.43 -10.45
N GLU A 105 -4.55 -27.37 -11.33
CA GLU A 105 -5.67 -28.25 -11.10
C GLU A 105 -5.44 -29.00 -9.79
N ASN A 106 -6.43 -29.03 -8.91
CA ASN A 106 -6.29 -29.62 -7.59
C ASN A 106 -7.63 -30.15 -7.10
N HIS A 107 -7.64 -31.41 -6.66
CA HIS A 107 -8.83 -32.10 -6.18
C HIS A 107 -8.68 -32.37 -4.68
N PHE A 108 -9.67 -31.94 -3.92
CA PHE A 108 -9.69 -32.00 -2.47
C PHE A 108 -10.68 -33.01 -1.96
N THR A 109 -10.37 -33.68 -0.86
CA THR A 109 -11.24 -34.56 -0.09
C THR A 109 -10.93 -34.48 1.39
N THR A 110 -11.91 -34.81 2.23
CA THR A 110 -11.70 -35.02 3.68
C THR A 110 -11.33 -36.46 4.02
N GLU A 111 -11.51 -37.39 3.09
CA GLU A 111 -11.31 -38.84 3.27
C GLU A 111 -10.14 -39.32 2.41
N SER A 112 -9.14 -39.93 3.01
CA SER A 112 -7.93 -40.39 2.32
C SER A 112 -8.21 -41.45 1.25
N GLU A 113 -9.23 -42.28 1.44
CA GLU A 113 -9.64 -43.35 0.53
C GLU A 113 -10.14 -42.82 -0.83
N GLN A 114 -10.72 -41.61 -0.84
CA GLN A 114 -11.21 -40.98 -2.06
C GLN A 114 -10.10 -40.44 -2.96
N LEU A 115 -8.86 -40.28 -2.46
CA LEU A 115 -7.74 -39.77 -3.25
C LEU A 115 -7.45 -40.60 -4.50
N ILE A 116 -7.58 -41.91 -4.39
CA ILE A 116 -7.35 -42.83 -5.52
C ILE A 116 -8.36 -42.55 -6.64
N GLU A 117 -9.62 -42.33 -6.31
CA GLU A 117 -10.63 -42.00 -7.31
C GLU A 117 -10.40 -40.61 -7.92
N LEU A 118 -10.05 -39.63 -7.09
CA LEU A 118 -9.72 -38.28 -7.54
C LEU A 118 -8.46 -38.26 -8.42
N SER A 119 -7.48 -39.10 -8.14
CA SER A 119 -6.25 -39.17 -8.93
C SER A 119 -6.48 -39.64 -10.38
N LYS A 120 -7.57 -40.33 -10.66
CA LYS A 120 -7.95 -40.75 -12.03
C LYS A 120 -8.37 -39.55 -12.92
N GLN A 121 -8.72 -38.41 -12.30
CA GLN A 121 -9.13 -37.21 -13.03
C GLN A 121 -7.92 -36.41 -13.55
N VAL A 122 -6.73 -36.66 -13.05
CA VAL A 122 -5.51 -35.96 -13.40
C VAL A 122 -4.39 -36.93 -13.83
N SER A 123 -3.52 -36.48 -14.72
CA SER A 123 -2.44 -37.32 -15.23
C SER A 123 -1.26 -37.42 -14.25
N PRO A 124 -0.67 -38.61 -14.08
CA PRO A 124 0.56 -38.78 -13.30
C PRO A 124 1.76 -38.12 -14.03
N PRO A 125 2.89 -37.85 -13.34
CA PRO A 125 3.06 -38.05 -11.91
C PRO A 125 2.24 -37.09 -11.05
N TRP A 126 1.81 -37.56 -9.88
CA TRP A 126 1.00 -36.77 -8.96
C TRP A 126 1.81 -36.17 -7.82
N VAL A 127 1.26 -35.09 -7.25
CA VAL A 127 1.61 -34.57 -5.93
C VAL A 127 0.42 -34.79 -5.01
N VAL A 128 0.66 -35.41 -3.89
CA VAL A 128 -0.33 -35.66 -2.84
C VAL A 128 0.03 -34.86 -1.61
N LYS A 129 -0.96 -34.20 -1.01
CA LYS A 129 -0.77 -33.34 0.16
C LYS A 129 -1.72 -33.72 1.27
N LEU A 130 -1.19 -33.79 2.49
CA LEU A 130 -1.94 -33.85 3.73
C LEU A 130 -2.12 -32.43 4.27
N HIS A 131 -3.34 -31.97 4.39
CA HIS A 131 -3.65 -30.65 4.94
C HIS A 131 -3.95 -30.75 6.43
N HIS A 132 -3.22 -30.04 7.24
CA HIS A 132 -3.40 -29.99 8.69
C HIS A 132 -3.17 -28.58 9.22
N LYS A 133 -3.70 -28.26 10.40
CA LYS A 133 -3.70 -26.89 10.94
C LYS A 133 -2.31 -26.27 11.01
N GLU A 134 -1.29 -27.01 11.42
CA GLU A 134 0.06 -26.44 11.53
C GLU A 134 0.70 -26.14 10.16
N TYR A 135 0.38 -26.90 9.11
CA TYR A 135 0.88 -26.64 7.77
C TYR A 135 0.23 -25.40 7.13
N LEU A 136 -1.07 -25.18 7.41
CA LEU A 136 -1.84 -24.09 6.83
C LEU A 136 -1.63 -22.76 7.55
N LYS A 137 -0.92 -22.73 8.67
CA LYS A 137 -0.48 -21.48 9.30
C LYS A 137 0.54 -20.81 8.37
N PRO A 138 0.28 -19.60 7.89
CA PRO A 138 1.25 -18.90 7.06
C PRO A 138 2.51 -18.57 7.87
N PHE A 139 3.58 -18.35 7.15
CA PHE A 139 4.87 -18.05 7.74
C PHE A 139 4.83 -16.75 8.56
N ALA A 140 5.09 -16.83 9.86
CA ALA A 140 5.32 -15.65 10.68
C ALA A 140 6.76 -15.13 10.46
N TYR A 141 6.91 -13.80 10.41
CA TYR A 141 8.22 -13.16 10.31
C TYR A 141 9.09 -13.57 11.52
N GLY A 142 10.22 -14.19 11.27
CA GLY A 142 11.12 -14.70 12.34
C GLY A 142 11.04 -16.21 12.62
N ASP A 143 10.06 -16.93 12.07
CA ASP A 143 10.03 -18.39 12.19
C ASP A 143 11.18 -19.04 11.43
N ASN A 144 11.84 -19.99 12.07
CA ASN A 144 12.86 -20.79 11.41
C ASN A 144 12.23 -21.72 10.37
N ALA A 145 12.37 -21.39 9.10
CA ALA A 145 11.88 -22.18 7.96
C ALA A 145 12.33 -23.65 8.02
N ARG A 146 13.47 -23.92 8.66
CA ARG A 146 14.04 -25.28 8.87
C ARG A 146 13.17 -26.21 9.72
N GLN A 147 12.22 -25.66 10.51
CA GLN A 147 11.33 -26.48 11.36
C GLN A 147 10.00 -26.82 10.69
N ARG A 148 9.72 -26.23 9.52
CA ARG A 148 8.43 -26.43 8.84
C ARG A 148 8.43 -27.75 8.08
N TRP A 149 7.81 -28.76 8.68
CA TRP A 149 7.57 -30.03 7.99
C TRP A 149 6.53 -29.83 6.87
N ARG A 150 6.87 -30.28 5.67
CA ARG A 150 5.98 -30.21 4.51
C ARG A 150 5.28 -31.54 4.34
N SER A 151 3.99 -31.60 4.62
CA SER A 151 3.12 -32.76 4.45
C SER A 151 2.77 -33.01 2.99
N VAL A 152 3.80 -33.19 2.13
CA VAL A 152 3.67 -33.32 0.69
C VAL A 152 4.49 -34.50 0.20
N ALA A 153 3.88 -35.35 -0.63
CA ALA A 153 4.54 -36.43 -1.36
C ALA A 153 4.57 -36.06 -2.86
N LEU A 154 5.74 -36.18 -3.46
CA LEU A 154 6.02 -35.82 -4.84
C LEU A 154 6.27 -37.04 -5.71
N ASN A 155 6.06 -36.90 -7.03
CA ASN A 155 6.42 -37.90 -8.04
C ASN A 155 5.71 -39.27 -7.86
N ILE A 156 4.46 -39.25 -7.46
CA ILE A 156 3.61 -40.41 -7.29
C ILE A 156 3.15 -40.89 -8.66
N GLN A 157 3.40 -42.20 -8.96
CA GLN A 157 3.14 -42.80 -10.28
C GLN A 157 1.96 -43.76 -10.26
N THR A 158 1.64 -44.35 -9.11
CA THR A 158 0.65 -45.40 -8.98
C THR A 158 -0.30 -45.15 -7.81
N PRO A 159 -1.55 -45.63 -7.88
CA PRO A 159 -2.51 -45.51 -6.77
C PRO A 159 -2.00 -46.15 -5.46
N GLN A 160 -1.23 -47.25 -5.53
CA GLN A 160 -0.68 -47.90 -4.35
C GLN A 160 0.33 -46.98 -3.63
N GLN A 161 1.09 -46.19 -4.40
CA GLN A 161 2.01 -45.21 -3.81
C GLN A 161 1.23 -44.09 -3.09
N ILE A 162 0.02 -43.70 -3.57
CA ILE A 162 -0.81 -42.72 -2.87
C ILE A 162 -1.12 -43.21 -1.46
N THR A 163 -1.63 -44.41 -1.31
CA THR A 163 -1.97 -44.97 0.00
C THR A 163 -0.73 -45.03 0.91
N HIS A 164 0.36 -45.58 0.41
CA HIS A 164 1.60 -45.71 1.18
C HIS A 164 2.11 -44.35 1.67
N GLU A 165 2.12 -43.35 0.80
CA GLU A 165 2.63 -42.01 1.17
C GLU A 165 1.68 -41.27 2.13
N ILE A 166 0.37 -41.44 2.01
CA ILE A 166 -0.57 -40.88 2.98
C ILE A 166 -0.40 -41.50 4.35
N ASP A 167 -0.32 -42.86 4.44
CA ASP A 167 -0.07 -43.53 5.70
C ASP A 167 1.22 -43.06 6.37
N ARG A 168 2.29 -42.87 5.56
CA ARG A 168 3.55 -42.29 6.03
C ARG A 168 3.39 -40.88 6.56
N LEU A 169 2.73 -40.00 5.80
CA LEU A 169 2.49 -38.59 6.18
C LEU A 169 1.63 -38.46 7.43
N GLU A 170 0.59 -39.28 7.57
CA GLU A 170 -0.22 -39.34 8.80
C GLU A 170 0.57 -39.83 10.02
N GLY A 171 1.40 -40.87 9.81
CA GLY A 171 2.30 -41.36 10.85
C GLY A 171 3.28 -40.30 11.32
N GLU A 172 3.90 -39.58 10.40
CA GLU A 172 4.80 -38.46 10.71
C GLU A 172 4.06 -37.30 11.37
N LEU A 173 2.81 -36.95 10.94
CA LEU A 173 2.01 -35.94 11.58
C LEU A 173 1.74 -36.23 13.04
N LYS A 174 1.28 -37.46 13.33
CA LYS A 174 1.02 -37.93 14.70
C LYS A 174 2.26 -37.85 15.60
N GLN A 175 3.44 -38.10 15.01
CA GLN A 175 4.72 -38.04 15.73
C GLN A 175 5.16 -36.58 16.01
N ARG A 176 5.04 -35.71 15.02
CA ARG A 176 5.54 -34.31 15.09
C ARG A 176 4.56 -33.38 15.76
N PHE A 177 3.28 -33.54 15.49
CA PHE A 177 2.20 -32.67 15.92
C PHE A 177 1.00 -33.49 16.42
N PRO A 178 1.11 -34.16 17.56
CA PRO A 178 0.09 -35.10 18.06
C PRO A 178 -1.31 -34.51 18.22
N SER A 179 -1.41 -33.17 18.44
CA SER A 179 -2.66 -32.44 18.61
C SER A 179 -3.13 -31.69 17.35
N SER A 180 -2.41 -31.84 16.22
CA SER A 180 -2.81 -31.16 14.99
C SER A 180 -3.99 -31.87 14.33
N GLU A 181 -5.01 -31.10 13.97
CA GLU A 181 -6.18 -31.56 13.24
C GLU A 181 -5.87 -31.75 11.75
N VAL A 182 -6.24 -32.90 11.20
CA VAL A 182 -6.25 -33.14 9.75
C VAL A 182 -7.49 -32.50 9.17
N LEU A 183 -7.28 -31.62 8.18
CA LEU A 183 -8.33 -30.88 7.49
C LEU A 183 -8.70 -31.50 6.14
N GLY A 184 -7.96 -32.49 5.70
CA GLY A 184 -8.19 -33.23 4.47
C GLY A 184 -6.93 -33.46 3.65
N TYR A 185 -7.14 -33.86 2.42
CA TYR A 185 -6.12 -34.27 1.47
C TYR A 185 -6.36 -33.64 0.12
N SER A 186 -5.32 -33.58 -0.69
CA SER A 186 -5.50 -33.20 -2.09
C SER A 186 -4.51 -33.95 -3.00
N VAL A 187 -4.93 -34.11 -4.26
CA VAL A 187 -4.13 -34.63 -5.36
C VAL A 187 -4.12 -33.65 -6.52
N GLN A 188 -2.95 -33.43 -7.10
CA GLN A 188 -2.74 -32.56 -8.25
C GLN A 188 -1.70 -33.15 -9.20
N PRO A 189 -1.68 -32.77 -10.51
CA PRO A 189 -0.59 -33.13 -11.39
C PRO A 189 0.72 -32.51 -10.87
N MET A 190 1.82 -33.22 -11.07
CA MET A 190 3.13 -32.69 -10.73
C MET A 190 3.63 -31.73 -11.80
N HIS A 191 3.68 -30.46 -11.48
CA HIS A 191 4.30 -29.46 -12.32
C HIS A 191 5.78 -29.32 -11.97
N ARG A 192 6.63 -29.22 -12.97
CA ARG A 192 8.05 -28.94 -12.80
C ARG A 192 8.32 -27.48 -13.10
N ALA A 193 9.03 -26.82 -12.21
CA ALA A 193 9.47 -25.45 -12.44
C ALA A 193 10.50 -25.40 -13.56
N LEU A 194 10.35 -24.49 -14.51
CA LEU A 194 11.41 -24.11 -15.41
C LEU A 194 12.56 -23.53 -14.57
N ASP A 195 13.79 -23.95 -14.83
CA ASP A 195 14.99 -23.46 -14.12
C ASP A 195 14.94 -23.60 -12.58
N ASN A 196 14.07 -24.47 -12.08
CA ASN A 196 13.82 -24.66 -10.65
C ASN A 196 13.39 -23.36 -9.90
N LEU A 197 12.91 -22.35 -10.63
CA LEU A 197 12.44 -21.12 -10.00
C LEU A 197 11.08 -21.32 -9.38
N GLN A 198 11.07 -21.26 -8.07
CA GLN A 198 9.86 -21.19 -7.24
C GLN A 198 9.82 -19.83 -6.56
N ILE A 199 8.65 -19.23 -6.46
CA ILE A 199 8.40 -17.98 -5.77
C ILE A 199 7.39 -18.18 -4.64
N SER A 200 7.57 -17.43 -3.57
CA SER A 200 6.64 -17.34 -2.45
C SER A 200 6.27 -15.88 -2.23
N PHE A 201 4.98 -15.61 -2.11
CA PHE A 201 4.46 -14.26 -1.90
C PHE A 201 3.14 -14.30 -1.15
N GLY A 202 2.72 -13.19 -0.60
CA GLY A 202 1.46 -13.16 0.13
C GLY A 202 1.34 -12.02 1.14
N ILE A 203 0.52 -12.27 2.17
CA ILE A 203 0.20 -11.36 3.26
C ILE A 203 0.82 -11.93 4.53
N GLY A 204 1.56 -11.12 5.25
CA GLY A 204 1.97 -11.34 6.62
C GLY A 204 1.40 -10.27 7.53
N ARG A 205 1.61 -10.44 8.83
CA ARG A 205 1.18 -9.48 9.84
C ARG A 205 2.29 -9.22 10.84
N ASP A 206 2.43 -7.98 11.21
CA ASP A 206 3.22 -7.51 12.34
C ASP A 206 2.28 -6.88 13.36
N GLU A 207 2.57 -7.03 14.66
CA GLU A 207 1.70 -6.53 15.72
C GLU A 207 1.67 -5.00 15.82
N GLU A 208 2.79 -4.34 15.47
CA GLU A 208 2.93 -2.89 15.54
C GLU A 208 2.58 -2.21 14.22
N VAL A 209 3.06 -2.78 13.09
CA VAL A 209 2.92 -2.20 11.76
C VAL A 209 1.60 -2.62 11.07
N GLY A 210 1.00 -3.73 11.49
CA GLY A 210 -0.20 -4.27 10.85
C GLY A 210 0.12 -5.20 9.66
N PRO A 211 -0.76 -5.26 8.64
CA PRO A 211 -0.54 -6.12 7.49
C PRO A 211 0.63 -5.63 6.63
N PHE A 212 1.42 -6.58 6.14
CA PHE A 212 2.45 -6.34 5.14
C PHE A 212 2.36 -7.40 4.03
N LEU A 213 2.88 -7.07 2.86
CA LEU A 213 3.03 -7.99 1.75
C LEU A 213 4.47 -8.45 1.66
N PHE A 214 4.68 -9.67 1.22
CA PHE A 214 6.01 -10.19 0.99
C PHE A 214 6.14 -10.85 -0.38
N PHE A 215 7.37 -10.87 -0.91
CA PHE A 215 7.76 -11.53 -2.14
C PHE A 215 9.20 -12.04 -2.03
N GLY A 216 9.48 -13.23 -2.56
CA GLY A 216 10.82 -13.77 -2.61
C GLY A 216 10.91 -15.17 -3.21
N GLY A 217 12.06 -15.78 -3.10
CA GLY A 217 12.27 -17.18 -3.49
C GLY A 217 11.37 -18.12 -2.70
N GLY A 218 10.88 -19.15 -3.37
CA GLY A 218 10.05 -20.21 -2.80
C GLY A 218 10.77 -21.56 -2.76
N GLY A 219 10.06 -22.61 -2.34
CA GLY A 219 10.58 -23.98 -2.32
C GLY A 219 11.69 -24.21 -1.30
N SER A 220 12.59 -25.15 -1.59
CA SER A 220 13.75 -25.46 -0.74
C SER A 220 14.77 -24.32 -0.70
N THR A 221 14.78 -23.44 -1.68
CA THR A 221 15.68 -22.29 -1.74
C THR A 221 15.31 -21.23 -0.69
N ALA A 222 14.02 -21.04 -0.42
CA ALA A 222 13.53 -20.14 0.61
C ALA A 222 13.99 -20.51 2.03
N ASP A 223 14.24 -21.80 2.26
CA ASP A 223 14.70 -22.32 3.55
C ASP A 223 16.20 -22.00 3.80
N ILE A 224 16.94 -21.68 2.76
CA ILE A 224 18.40 -21.43 2.80
C ILE A 224 18.70 -19.94 2.65
N LEU A 225 18.01 -19.28 1.73
CA LEU A 225 18.18 -17.86 1.43
C LEU A 225 16.99 -17.09 1.99
N THR A 226 17.23 -16.25 2.97
CA THR A 226 16.22 -15.33 3.51
C THR A 226 15.97 -14.18 2.52
N ASP A 227 15.41 -14.51 1.36
CA ASP A 227 15.15 -13.58 0.25
C ASP A 227 13.71 -13.04 0.30
N ARG A 228 13.22 -12.67 1.45
CA ARG A 228 11.87 -12.07 1.55
C ARG A 228 11.97 -10.56 1.58
N GLN A 229 11.49 -9.92 0.54
CA GLN A 229 11.26 -8.49 0.48
C GLN A 229 9.86 -8.19 1.00
N VAL A 230 9.71 -7.09 1.73
CA VAL A 230 8.42 -6.70 2.32
C VAL A 230 8.02 -5.29 1.89
N ALA A 231 6.70 -5.06 1.83
CA ALA A 231 6.11 -3.76 1.58
C ALA A 231 4.79 -3.62 2.34
N ILE A 232 4.42 -2.40 2.71
CA ILE A 232 3.16 -2.10 3.39
C ILE A 232 2.08 -1.85 2.32
N PRO A 233 0.90 -2.53 2.37
CA PRO A 233 -0.20 -2.21 1.48
C PRO A 233 -0.76 -0.81 1.77
N PRO A 234 -1.39 -0.14 0.79
CA PRO A 234 -1.71 -0.63 -0.54
C PRO A 234 -0.56 -0.50 -1.55
N LEU A 235 -0.50 -1.40 -2.54
CA LEU A 235 0.46 -1.33 -3.64
C LEU A 235 -0.23 -1.01 -4.96
N ASN A 236 0.45 -0.19 -5.79
CA ASN A 236 0.19 -0.09 -7.21
C ASN A 236 1.26 -0.89 -7.99
N THR A 237 1.19 -0.90 -9.31
CA THR A 237 2.12 -1.65 -10.17
C THR A 237 3.57 -1.18 -10.02
N ALA A 238 3.82 0.12 -9.79
CA ALA A 238 5.17 0.66 -9.60
C ALA A 238 5.81 0.17 -8.30
N LEU A 239 5.07 0.23 -7.18
CA LEU A 239 5.50 -0.25 -5.87
C LEU A 239 5.68 -1.78 -5.86
N ALA A 240 4.76 -2.52 -6.48
CA ALA A 240 4.85 -3.96 -6.63
C ALA A 240 6.09 -4.38 -7.43
N ARG A 241 6.36 -3.70 -8.56
CA ARG A 241 7.58 -3.89 -9.35
C ARG A 241 8.83 -3.66 -8.52
N HIS A 242 8.88 -2.57 -7.77
CA HIS A 242 10.02 -2.27 -6.90
C HIS A 242 10.26 -3.36 -5.84
N LEU A 243 9.17 -3.89 -5.26
CA LEU A 243 9.27 -4.99 -4.29
C LEU A 243 9.91 -6.24 -4.93
N ILE A 244 9.47 -6.60 -6.14
CA ILE A 244 10.01 -7.75 -6.88
C ILE A 244 11.49 -7.53 -7.23
N GLU A 245 11.83 -6.37 -7.81
CA GLU A 245 13.19 -6.07 -8.29
C GLU A 245 14.27 -6.08 -7.21
N ARG A 246 13.90 -6.00 -5.94
CA ARG A 246 14.80 -6.10 -4.80
C ARG A 246 15.10 -7.53 -4.37
N SER A 247 14.37 -8.52 -4.89
CA SER A 247 14.54 -9.93 -4.52
C SER A 247 15.61 -10.63 -5.37
N HIS A 248 16.27 -11.64 -4.80
CA HIS A 248 17.16 -12.51 -5.57
C HIS A 248 16.40 -13.32 -6.63
N ALA A 249 15.12 -13.64 -6.38
CA ALA A 249 14.27 -14.25 -7.39
C ALA A 249 14.21 -13.41 -8.68
N SER A 250 14.19 -12.07 -8.56
CA SER A 250 14.22 -11.17 -9.70
C SER A 250 15.56 -11.20 -10.45
N GLU A 251 16.68 -11.39 -9.76
CA GLU A 251 18.00 -11.54 -10.41
C GLU A 251 18.05 -12.81 -11.27
N ILE A 252 17.55 -13.93 -10.74
CA ILE A 252 17.42 -15.19 -11.48
C ILE A 252 16.53 -15.01 -12.71
N LEU A 253 15.41 -14.30 -12.56
CA LEU A 253 14.50 -14.00 -13.67
C LEU A 253 15.18 -13.18 -14.76
N LYS A 254 15.94 -12.14 -14.41
CA LYS A 254 16.67 -11.29 -15.36
C LYS A 254 17.68 -12.08 -16.20
N GLU A 255 18.35 -13.05 -15.58
CA GLU A 255 19.36 -13.85 -16.27
C GLU A 255 18.74 -14.94 -17.18
N ARG A 256 17.57 -15.46 -16.82
CA ARG A 256 17.01 -16.67 -17.45
C ARG A 256 15.74 -16.43 -18.28
N SER A 257 15.17 -15.23 -18.23
CA SER A 257 13.94 -14.92 -18.97
C SER A 257 14.25 -14.19 -20.28
N GLU A 258 13.71 -14.70 -21.37
CA GLU A 258 13.70 -13.99 -22.65
C GLU A 258 12.70 -12.80 -22.64
N ASN A 259 11.69 -12.86 -21.77
CA ASN A 259 10.60 -11.90 -21.67
C ASN A 259 10.44 -11.30 -20.26
N TYR A 260 11.55 -10.95 -19.61
CA TYR A 260 11.58 -10.44 -18.24
C TYR A 260 10.53 -9.36 -17.95
N THR A 261 10.37 -8.39 -18.87
CA THR A 261 9.41 -7.28 -18.68
C THR A 261 7.96 -7.76 -18.59
N SER A 262 7.57 -8.75 -19.39
CA SER A 262 6.23 -9.34 -19.36
C SER A 262 6.00 -10.13 -18.07
N GLU A 263 6.98 -10.92 -17.67
CA GLU A 263 6.92 -11.70 -16.43
C GLU A 263 6.86 -10.80 -15.21
N LEU A 264 7.68 -9.76 -15.17
CA LEU A 264 7.65 -8.74 -14.12
C LEU A 264 6.28 -8.04 -14.03
N THR A 265 5.65 -7.79 -15.17
CA THR A 265 4.30 -7.21 -15.22
C THR A 265 3.26 -8.17 -14.63
N THR A 266 3.33 -9.45 -14.98
CA THR A 266 2.43 -10.49 -14.45
C THR A 266 2.57 -10.61 -12.92
N LEU A 267 3.79 -10.71 -12.41
CA LEU A 267 4.05 -10.80 -10.96
C LEU A 267 3.66 -9.51 -10.23
N SER A 268 3.88 -8.35 -10.84
CA SER A 268 3.44 -7.07 -10.28
C SER A 268 1.92 -7.00 -10.14
N ASN A 269 1.17 -7.46 -11.15
CA ASN A 269 -0.28 -7.53 -11.11
C ASN A 269 -0.76 -8.51 -10.03
N TRP A 270 -0.07 -9.62 -9.84
CA TRP A 270 -0.37 -10.56 -8.76
C TRP A 270 -0.19 -9.93 -7.38
N LEU A 271 0.91 -9.19 -7.16
CA LEU A 271 1.12 -8.48 -5.89
C LEU A 271 0.08 -7.36 -5.66
N VAL A 272 -0.34 -6.67 -6.71
CA VAL A 272 -1.44 -5.70 -6.63
C VAL A 272 -2.73 -6.42 -6.24
N ALA A 273 -3.05 -7.59 -6.83
CA ALA A 273 -4.21 -8.38 -6.46
C ALA A 273 -4.19 -8.84 -4.98
N ILE A 274 -3.01 -9.28 -4.48
CA ILE A 274 -2.84 -9.61 -3.05
C ILE A 274 -3.00 -8.37 -2.16
N SER A 275 -2.50 -7.22 -2.59
CA SER A 275 -2.69 -5.95 -1.87
C SER A 275 -4.17 -5.59 -1.76
N GLN A 276 -4.92 -5.82 -2.83
CA GLN A 276 -6.37 -5.63 -2.88
C GLN A 276 -7.08 -6.57 -1.91
N LEU A 277 -6.74 -7.85 -1.97
CA LEU A 277 -7.28 -8.87 -1.09
C LEU A 277 -7.07 -8.51 0.38
N SER A 278 -5.85 -8.07 0.74
CA SER A 278 -5.53 -7.61 2.11
C SER A 278 -6.42 -6.46 2.59
N SER A 279 -6.78 -5.55 1.70
CA SER A 279 -7.65 -4.40 2.04
C SER A 279 -9.13 -4.80 2.15
N GLN A 280 -9.57 -5.76 1.34
CA GLN A 280 -10.98 -6.19 1.30
C GLN A 280 -11.33 -7.21 2.37
N TYR A 281 -10.38 -8.04 2.77
CA TYR A 281 -10.53 -9.03 3.83
C TYR A 281 -9.58 -8.73 5.00
N PRO A 282 -9.84 -7.69 5.79
CA PRO A 282 -8.94 -7.26 6.87
C PRO A 282 -8.81 -8.27 8.02
N THR A 283 -9.63 -9.32 8.01
CA THR A 283 -9.52 -10.47 8.91
C THR A 283 -8.47 -11.49 8.47
N ILE A 284 -8.09 -11.51 7.19
CA ILE A 284 -6.99 -12.35 6.70
C ILE A 284 -5.67 -11.74 7.17
N ASN A 285 -5.10 -12.33 8.21
CA ASN A 285 -3.84 -11.86 8.79
C ASN A 285 -2.61 -12.61 8.29
N GLY A 286 -2.81 -13.65 7.51
CA GLY A 286 -1.76 -14.39 6.84
C GLY A 286 -2.29 -15.13 5.62
N LEU A 287 -1.58 -15.00 4.50
CA LEU A 287 -1.86 -15.73 3.26
C LEU A 287 -0.54 -15.94 2.54
N GLU A 288 -0.16 -17.18 2.32
CA GLU A 288 1.06 -17.54 1.59
C GLU A 288 0.72 -18.32 0.35
N LEU A 289 1.20 -17.84 -0.79
CA LEU A 289 1.08 -18.49 -2.09
C LEU A 289 2.47 -18.96 -2.54
N ASN A 290 2.52 -20.20 -3.01
CA ASN A 290 3.72 -20.77 -3.63
C ASN A 290 3.44 -21.03 -5.09
N ALA A 291 4.25 -20.46 -5.97
CA ALA A 291 4.09 -20.59 -7.41
C ALA A 291 5.39 -21.02 -8.09
N ILE A 292 5.25 -21.57 -9.28
CA ILE A 292 6.36 -21.89 -10.16
C ILE A 292 6.22 -21.17 -11.50
N ARG A 293 7.35 -21.01 -12.17
CA ARG A 293 7.43 -20.62 -13.57
C ARG A 293 7.33 -21.89 -14.43
N GLY A 294 6.31 -21.97 -15.27
CA GLY A 294 6.13 -23.08 -16.23
C GLY A 294 7.02 -22.95 -17.47
N ASN A 295 7.06 -24.01 -18.27
CA ASN A 295 7.87 -24.05 -19.50
C ASN A 295 7.45 -23.03 -20.56
N ASP A 296 6.23 -22.54 -20.49
CA ASP A 296 5.65 -21.50 -21.34
C ASP A 296 5.91 -20.07 -20.81
N GLY A 297 6.68 -19.93 -19.74
CA GLY A 297 6.92 -18.65 -19.05
C GLY A 297 5.73 -18.14 -18.23
N GLN A 298 4.64 -18.91 -18.13
CA GLN A 298 3.50 -18.58 -17.30
C GLN A 298 3.75 -19.00 -15.85
N TYR A 299 3.16 -18.26 -14.93
CA TYR A 299 3.22 -18.60 -13.50
C TYR A 299 2.00 -19.39 -13.09
N LEU A 300 2.21 -20.40 -12.25
CA LEU A 300 1.18 -21.29 -11.75
C LEU A 300 1.28 -21.45 -10.25
N VAL A 301 0.24 -21.11 -9.51
CA VAL A 301 0.17 -21.32 -8.05
C VAL A 301 -0.05 -22.79 -7.76
N LEU A 302 0.84 -23.39 -6.99
CA LEU A 302 0.82 -24.80 -6.60
C LEU A 302 0.31 -25.04 -5.18
N GLY A 303 0.30 -24.01 -4.35
CA GLY A 303 -0.10 -24.11 -2.97
C GLY A 303 -0.52 -22.77 -2.40
N VAL A 304 -1.50 -22.82 -1.53
CA VAL A 304 -1.97 -21.70 -0.74
C VAL A 304 -2.20 -22.13 0.70
N ALA A 305 -1.78 -21.31 1.63
CA ALA A 305 -2.04 -21.47 3.06
C ALA A 305 -2.50 -20.11 3.61
N GLY A 306 -3.49 -20.12 4.48
CA GLY A 306 -4.03 -18.88 5.01
C GLY A 306 -4.66 -19.04 6.38
N GLN A 307 -4.71 -17.94 7.11
CA GLN A 307 -5.37 -17.86 8.42
C GLN A 307 -6.02 -16.50 8.61
N THR A 308 -7.03 -16.48 9.47
CA THR A 308 -7.71 -15.27 9.90
C THR A 308 -7.39 -14.95 11.35
N ALA A 309 -7.50 -13.69 11.70
CA ALA A 309 -7.47 -13.21 13.08
C ALA A 309 -8.40 -12.00 13.22
N LYS A 310 -8.44 -11.43 14.43
CA LYS A 310 -9.15 -10.17 14.65
C LYS A 310 -8.73 -9.14 13.61
N SER A 311 -9.70 -8.50 12.99
CA SER A 311 -9.49 -7.45 11.98
C SER A 311 -8.54 -6.38 12.50
N MET A 312 -7.58 -5.99 11.67
CA MET A 312 -6.73 -4.82 11.89
C MET A 312 -6.89 -3.85 10.74
N SER A 313 -7.00 -2.58 11.06
CA SER A 313 -6.94 -1.53 10.06
C SER A 313 -5.54 -1.50 9.43
N PRO A 314 -5.44 -1.35 8.11
CA PRO A 314 -4.15 -1.13 7.45
C PRO A 314 -3.53 0.18 7.95
N THR A 315 -2.18 0.24 8.01
CA THR A 315 -1.45 1.44 8.41
C THR A 315 -1.74 2.63 7.48
N PHE A 316 -1.93 2.33 6.19
CA PHE A 316 -2.28 3.32 5.16
C PHE A 316 -3.52 2.86 4.41
N LYS A 317 -4.44 3.80 4.14
CA LYS A 317 -5.55 3.56 3.23
C LYS A 317 -5.15 3.91 1.80
N ALA A 318 -5.72 3.18 0.85
CA ALA A 318 -5.60 3.53 -0.56
C ALA A 318 -6.21 4.91 -0.82
N TYR A 319 -5.72 5.60 -1.85
CA TYR A 319 -6.29 6.87 -2.28
C TYR A 319 -7.77 6.71 -2.64
N PRO A 320 -8.70 7.42 -1.98
CA PRO A 320 -10.13 7.23 -2.15
C PRO A 320 -10.62 7.91 -3.43
N VAL A 321 -10.48 7.25 -4.57
CA VAL A 321 -10.86 7.77 -5.91
C VAL A 321 -12.36 8.07 -6.02
N GLU A 322 -13.18 7.35 -5.26
CA GLU A 322 -14.63 7.54 -5.17
C GLU A 322 -15.03 8.92 -4.60
N LEU A 323 -14.10 9.61 -3.96
CA LEU A 323 -14.30 10.97 -3.45
C LEU A 323 -13.99 12.06 -4.48
N GLU A 324 -13.49 11.70 -5.66
CA GLU A 324 -13.29 12.64 -6.75
C GLU A 324 -14.64 13.05 -7.35
N GLU A 325 -14.83 14.35 -7.56
CA GLU A 325 -16.05 14.88 -8.21
C GLU A 325 -15.74 16.14 -9.01
N LYS A 326 -16.58 16.41 -9.98
CA LYS A 326 -16.60 17.71 -10.69
C LYS A 326 -17.62 18.61 -10.04
N ALA A 327 -17.30 19.88 -9.88
CA ALA A 327 -18.19 20.86 -9.32
C ALA A 327 -18.13 22.15 -10.11
N THR A 328 -19.27 22.82 -10.25
CA THR A 328 -19.35 24.14 -10.89
C THR A 328 -19.93 25.14 -9.89
N SER A 329 -19.17 26.20 -9.58
CA SER A 329 -19.67 27.27 -8.71
C SER A 329 -20.82 28.01 -9.35
N LYS A 330 -21.68 28.67 -8.56
CA LYS A 330 -22.78 29.50 -9.09
C LYS A 330 -22.32 30.64 -10.02
N ARG A 331 -21.03 30.98 -10.01
CA ARG A 331 -20.41 31.97 -10.90
C ARG A 331 -19.74 31.34 -12.13
N GLY A 332 -20.03 30.07 -12.43
CA GLY A 332 -19.53 29.37 -13.61
C GLY A 332 -18.09 28.88 -13.53
N LEU A 333 -17.46 28.88 -12.33
CA LEU A 333 -16.11 28.33 -12.17
C LEU A 333 -16.18 26.81 -12.14
N SER A 334 -15.58 26.15 -13.13
CA SER A 334 -15.46 24.68 -13.19
C SER A 334 -14.28 24.22 -12.34
N LEU A 335 -14.51 23.21 -11.50
CA LEU A 335 -13.57 22.67 -10.54
C LEU A 335 -13.57 21.15 -10.57
N LYS A 336 -12.39 20.56 -10.40
CA LYS A 336 -12.26 19.16 -9.97
C LYS A 336 -11.95 19.17 -8.48
N LEU A 337 -12.81 18.56 -7.66
CA LEU A 337 -12.59 18.36 -6.23
C LEU A 337 -12.08 16.92 -6.02
N ARG A 338 -10.99 16.76 -5.33
CA ARG A 338 -10.45 15.44 -5.02
C ARG A 338 -9.58 15.44 -3.76
N PRO A 339 -9.36 14.30 -3.13
CA PRO A 339 -8.32 14.17 -2.12
C PRO A 339 -6.95 14.58 -2.67
N ILE A 340 -6.09 15.09 -1.79
CA ILE A 340 -4.71 15.42 -2.15
C ILE A 340 -3.91 14.14 -2.33
N LYS A 341 -2.93 14.15 -3.26
CA LYS A 341 -2.00 13.04 -3.52
C LYS A 341 -0.57 13.46 -3.20
N ALA A 342 0.30 12.49 -2.93
CA ALA A 342 1.73 12.75 -2.73
C ALA A 342 2.37 13.50 -3.93
N GLU A 343 1.95 13.17 -5.16
CA GLU A 343 2.40 13.82 -6.40
C GLU A 343 2.01 15.30 -6.52
N ASP A 344 1.08 15.79 -5.69
CA ASP A 344 0.65 17.20 -5.69
C ASP A 344 1.63 18.16 -5.02
N GLU A 345 2.74 17.69 -4.48
CA GLU A 345 3.71 18.51 -3.75
C GLU A 345 4.13 19.76 -4.53
N GLY A 346 4.46 19.60 -5.82
CA GLY A 346 4.82 20.73 -6.69
C GLY A 346 3.70 21.73 -6.85
N TYR A 347 2.47 21.26 -7.08
CA TYR A 347 1.29 22.11 -7.21
C TYR A 347 0.95 22.84 -5.91
N LEU A 348 1.15 22.18 -4.76
CA LEU A 348 0.92 22.77 -3.44
C LEU A 348 1.98 23.83 -3.12
N SER A 349 3.24 23.60 -3.47
CA SER A 349 4.32 24.59 -3.38
C SER A 349 3.99 25.85 -4.17
N ASP A 350 3.60 25.67 -5.42
CA ASP A 350 3.23 26.79 -6.30
C ASP A 350 1.98 27.54 -5.83
N PHE A 351 1.04 26.82 -5.23
CA PHE A 351 -0.14 27.41 -4.61
C PHE A 351 0.25 28.32 -3.44
N TYR A 352 1.04 27.84 -2.48
CA TYR A 352 1.44 28.63 -1.31
C TYR A 352 2.30 29.84 -1.68
N LYS A 353 3.20 29.74 -2.67
CA LYS A 353 4.02 30.86 -3.16
C LYS A 353 3.20 32.02 -3.73
N LYS A 354 1.99 31.74 -4.21
CA LYS A 354 1.09 32.73 -4.83
C LYS A 354 0.12 33.38 -3.86
N LEU A 355 0.06 32.92 -2.61
CA LEU A 355 -0.80 33.48 -1.59
C LEU A 355 -0.21 34.78 -1.01
N SER A 356 -1.08 35.73 -0.66
CA SER A 356 -0.69 36.92 0.06
C SER A 356 -0.19 36.61 1.48
N ALA A 357 0.64 37.48 2.01
CA ALA A 357 1.15 37.35 3.39
C ALA A 357 -0.01 37.32 4.42
N GLU A 358 -1.11 38.04 4.14
CA GLU A 358 -2.30 38.05 4.98
C GLU A 358 -3.01 36.70 4.96
N THR A 359 -3.21 36.10 3.79
CA THR A 359 -3.82 34.77 3.64
C THR A 359 -2.97 33.67 4.32
N LEU A 360 -1.64 33.72 4.18
CA LEU A 360 -0.74 32.82 4.87
C LEU A 360 -0.80 32.98 6.39
N ARG A 361 -0.86 34.24 6.88
CA ARG A 361 -1.01 34.53 8.30
C ARG A 361 -2.34 34.00 8.84
N PHE A 362 -3.43 34.14 8.12
CA PHE A 362 -4.73 33.59 8.53
C PHE A 362 -4.73 32.07 8.59
N ARG A 363 -3.94 31.40 7.71
CA ARG A 363 -3.85 29.94 7.66
C ARG A 363 -2.91 29.33 8.70
N PHE A 364 -1.73 29.96 8.92
CA PHE A 364 -0.64 29.39 9.71
C PHE A 364 -0.38 30.12 11.02
N PHE A 365 -1.10 31.20 11.31
CA PHE A 365 -0.93 32.08 12.47
C PHE A 365 0.45 32.73 12.55
N ASN A 366 1.24 32.64 11.49
CA ASN A 366 2.57 33.24 11.38
C ASN A 366 2.77 33.83 9.97
N SER A 367 3.82 34.62 9.80
CA SER A 367 4.14 35.30 8.54
C SER A 367 5.07 34.48 7.64
N ARG A 368 5.05 33.17 7.76
CA ARG A 368 5.95 32.27 7.03
C ARG A 368 5.56 32.21 5.55
N GLN A 369 6.52 32.45 4.65
CA GLN A 369 6.32 32.48 3.20
C GLN A 369 6.97 31.32 2.45
N HIS A 370 7.77 30.51 3.12
CA HIS A 370 8.51 29.43 2.47
C HIS A 370 8.29 28.11 3.19
N PHE A 371 8.00 27.06 2.41
CA PHE A 371 7.82 25.69 2.86
C PHE A 371 8.89 24.82 2.20
N ASP A 372 9.63 24.08 2.99
CA ASP A 372 10.60 23.12 2.49
C ASP A 372 9.93 21.83 2.01
N HIS A 373 10.71 20.95 1.37
CA HIS A 373 10.23 19.65 0.89
C HIS A 373 9.61 18.80 2.01
N LYS A 374 10.23 18.77 3.19
CA LYS A 374 9.75 17.96 4.32
C LYS A 374 8.38 18.39 4.80
N GLU A 375 8.12 19.68 4.82
CA GLU A 375 6.82 20.24 5.21
C GLU A 375 5.76 20.01 4.15
N LEU A 376 6.10 20.18 2.86
CA LEU A 376 5.19 19.93 1.75
C LEU A 376 4.84 18.43 1.65
N ALA A 377 5.82 17.55 1.83
CA ALA A 377 5.60 16.12 1.88
C ALA A 377 4.62 15.74 3.00
N ARG A 378 4.77 16.33 4.21
CA ARG A 378 3.82 16.11 5.32
C ARG A 378 2.40 16.57 4.98
N PHE A 379 2.24 17.58 4.12
CA PHE A 379 0.91 18.04 3.69
C PHE A 379 0.32 17.22 2.54
N THR A 380 1.10 16.46 1.80
CA THR A 380 0.64 15.71 0.63
C THR A 380 0.61 14.19 0.85
N GLN A 381 1.50 13.65 1.69
CA GLN A 381 1.60 12.23 2.01
C GLN A 381 0.76 11.92 3.26
N ILE A 382 -0.56 11.93 3.12
CA ILE A 382 -1.51 11.67 4.20
C ILE A 382 -1.97 10.21 4.21
N ASP A 383 -2.46 9.73 5.35
CA ASP A 383 -2.88 8.34 5.53
C ASP A 383 -4.32 8.04 5.08
N TYR A 384 -5.08 9.06 4.67
CA TYR A 384 -6.50 8.99 4.30
C TYR A 384 -7.42 8.36 5.36
N ASP A 385 -6.91 8.15 6.55
CA ASP A 385 -7.65 7.60 7.69
C ASP A 385 -7.88 8.64 8.77
N ARG A 386 -6.82 9.09 9.42
CA ARG A 386 -6.89 10.12 10.48
C ARG A 386 -6.82 11.52 9.93
N GLU A 387 -6.26 11.67 8.74
CA GLU A 387 -6.15 12.93 8.04
C GLU A 387 -6.80 12.85 6.67
N MET A 388 -7.58 13.88 6.31
CA MET A 388 -8.13 14.06 4.99
C MET A 388 -7.87 15.49 4.51
N ALA A 389 -7.46 15.63 3.25
CA ALA A 389 -7.35 16.91 2.60
C ALA A 389 -7.99 16.87 1.22
N PHE A 390 -8.93 17.77 0.95
CA PHE A 390 -9.49 17.98 -0.39
C PHE A 390 -8.88 19.21 -1.02
N ILE A 391 -8.49 19.08 -2.30
CA ILE A 391 -8.06 20.19 -3.14
C ILE A 391 -9.13 20.48 -4.19
N ALA A 392 -9.29 21.76 -4.49
CA ALA A 392 -10.07 22.23 -5.63
C ALA A 392 -9.09 22.61 -6.75
N LEU A 393 -9.18 21.93 -7.88
CA LEU A 393 -8.36 22.20 -9.06
C LEU A 393 -9.17 23.00 -10.08
N ASN A 394 -8.59 24.09 -10.56
CA ASN A 394 -9.05 24.80 -11.74
C ASN A 394 -7.95 24.68 -12.81
N ASN A 395 -8.21 23.98 -13.92
CA ASN A 395 -7.27 23.70 -15.01
C ASN A 395 -6.03 22.98 -14.47
N LYS A 396 -5.57 22.41 -13.72
CA LYS A 396 -4.32 21.84 -13.16
C LYS A 396 -3.69 22.68 -12.03
N ALA A 397 -4.24 23.85 -11.70
CA ALA A 397 -3.74 24.65 -10.59
C ALA A 397 -4.64 24.48 -9.37
N ILE A 398 -4.05 24.42 -8.17
CA ILE A 398 -4.80 24.39 -6.92
C ILE A 398 -5.42 25.77 -6.71
N ALA A 399 -6.74 25.82 -6.59
CA ALA A 399 -7.53 27.01 -6.30
C ALA A 399 -7.83 27.15 -4.79
N GLY A 400 -7.84 26.05 -4.07
CA GLY A 400 -8.05 26.02 -2.62
C GLY A 400 -7.86 24.64 -2.04
N VAL A 401 -7.64 24.57 -0.73
CA VAL A 401 -7.41 23.35 0.04
C VAL A 401 -8.22 23.42 1.33
N VAL A 402 -8.91 22.35 1.67
CA VAL A 402 -9.47 22.10 3.01
C VAL A 402 -8.83 20.84 3.57
N ARG A 403 -8.51 20.87 4.85
CA ARG A 403 -7.86 19.75 5.56
C ARG A 403 -8.55 19.51 6.88
N SER A 404 -8.64 18.26 7.29
CA SER A 404 -9.14 17.88 8.60
C SER A 404 -8.27 16.80 9.23
N TRP A 405 -8.08 16.90 10.53
CA TRP A 405 -7.46 15.90 11.39
C TRP A 405 -8.53 15.35 12.33
N ILE A 406 -8.68 14.04 12.35
CA ILE A 406 -9.61 13.33 13.21
C ILE A 406 -8.85 12.92 14.47
N ASP A 407 -9.38 13.27 15.64
CA ASP A 407 -8.77 12.88 16.90
C ASP A 407 -8.79 11.35 17.11
N PRO A 408 -7.89 10.80 17.93
CA PRO A 408 -7.81 9.35 18.15
C PRO A 408 -9.11 8.71 18.65
N ASP A 409 -9.97 9.46 19.34
CA ASP A 409 -11.29 9.03 19.78
C ASP A 409 -12.31 8.92 18.61
N SER A 410 -11.98 9.45 17.44
CA SER A 410 -12.85 9.53 16.26
C SER A 410 -14.16 10.28 16.46
N ILE A 411 -14.29 11.06 17.54
CA ILE A 411 -15.49 11.84 17.88
C ILE A 411 -15.36 13.26 17.36
N THR A 412 -14.16 13.85 17.49
CA THR A 412 -13.88 15.22 17.13
C THR A 412 -12.91 15.31 15.96
N ALA A 413 -13.01 16.37 15.20
CA ALA A 413 -12.04 16.68 14.14
C ALA A 413 -11.75 18.18 14.14
N GLU A 414 -10.50 18.53 13.85
CA GLU A 414 -10.08 19.90 13.60
C GLU A 414 -9.93 20.14 12.10
N PHE A 415 -10.30 21.34 11.62
CA PHE A 415 -10.15 21.67 10.22
C PHE A 415 -9.33 22.92 9.98
N SER A 416 -8.87 23.06 8.74
CA SER A 416 -8.33 24.28 8.20
C SER A 416 -8.70 24.43 6.72
N VAL A 417 -8.91 25.65 6.27
CA VAL A 417 -9.25 25.94 4.87
C VAL A 417 -8.48 27.15 4.37
N VAL A 418 -8.03 27.09 3.12
CA VAL A 418 -7.37 28.20 2.43
C VAL A 418 -7.80 28.24 0.97
N VAL A 419 -8.04 29.43 0.44
CA VAL A 419 -8.44 29.69 -0.95
C VAL A 419 -7.48 30.71 -1.54
N ALA A 420 -7.05 30.50 -2.78
CA ALA A 420 -6.20 31.46 -3.48
C ALA A 420 -6.89 32.84 -3.62
N ASP A 421 -6.12 33.90 -3.41
CA ASP A 421 -6.65 35.27 -3.32
C ASP A 421 -7.51 35.66 -4.53
N HIS A 422 -7.12 35.27 -5.74
CA HIS A 422 -7.84 35.57 -6.97
C HIS A 422 -9.14 34.75 -7.16
N PHE A 423 -9.38 33.73 -6.35
CA PHE A 423 -10.64 32.97 -6.31
C PHE A 423 -11.56 33.38 -5.15
N VAL A 424 -11.17 34.34 -4.36
CA VAL A 424 -12.04 34.92 -3.32
C VAL A 424 -13.32 35.47 -3.94
N GLY A 425 -14.47 35.19 -3.34
CA GLY A 425 -15.77 35.56 -3.87
C GLY A 425 -16.43 34.54 -4.81
N HIS A 426 -15.73 33.50 -5.25
CA HIS A 426 -16.30 32.39 -6.03
C HIS A 426 -16.91 31.26 -5.17
N GLN A 427 -17.08 31.50 -3.88
CA GLN A 427 -17.66 30.56 -2.92
C GLN A 427 -16.84 29.27 -2.70
N LEU A 428 -15.57 29.26 -3.10
CA LEU A 428 -14.71 28.10 -2.99
C LEU A 428 -14.58 27.58 -1.56
N GLY A 429 -14.42 28.48 -0.59
CA GLY A 429 -14.36 28.09 0.82
C GLY A 429 -15.62 27.37 1.30
N PHE A 430 -16.80 27.77 0.81
CA PHE A 430 -18.05 27.10 1.13
C PHE A 430 -18.12 25.71 0.48
N ILE A 431 -17.71 25.58 -0.79
CA ILE A 431 -17.70 24.30 -1.52
C ILE A 431 -16.78 23.30 -0.83
N LEU A 432 -15.54 23.71 -0.54
CA LEU A 432 -14.54 22.87 0.13
C LEU A 432 -14.99 22.42 1.53
N MET A 433 -15.50 23.37 2.33
CA MET A 433 -16.00 23.06 3.67
C MET A 433 -17.22 22.14 3.64
N SER A 434 -18.15 22.34 2.70
CA SER A 434 -19.32 21.47 2.55
C SER A 434 -18.90 20.04 2.22
N LYS A 435 -17.93 19.85 1.31
CA LYS A 435 -17.40 18.52 0.98
C LYS A 435 -16.72 17.85 2.19
N MET A 436 -15.94 18.60 2.95
CA MET A 436 -15.30 18.10 4.16
C MET A 436 -16.33 17.71 5.24
N ILE A 437 -17.34 18.54 5.45
CA ILE A 437 -18.42 18.26 6.40
C ILE A 437 -19.19 17.00 5.99
N ASP A 438 -19.55 16.86 4.70
CA ASP A 438 -20.22 15.65 4.18
C ASP A 438 -19.37 14.40 4.39
N TYR A 439 -18.07 14.45 4.12
CA TYR A 439 -17.13 13.36 4.33
C TYR A 439 -17.07 12.96 5.82
N LEU A 440 -16.84 13.90 6.72
CA LEU A 440 -16.72 13.64 8.16
C LEU A 440 -18.01 13.06 8.74
N THR A 441 -19.15 13.57 8.33
CA THR A 441 -20.46 13.13 8.83
C THR A 441 -20.84 11.73 8.33
N HIS A 442 -20.73 11.51 7.01
CA HIS A 442 -21.32 10.31 6.39
C HIS A 442 -20.34 9.14 6.31
N GLN A 443 -19.06 9.42 6.15
CA GLN A 443 -18.07 8.37 5.96
C GLN A 443 -17.23 8.09 7.21
N ARG A 444 -17.13 9.06 8.13
CA ARG A 444 -16.28 8.92 9.33
C ARG A 444 -17.07 8.89 10.63
N GLY A 445 -18.33 9.32 10.62
CA GLY A 445 -19.16 9.34 11.82
C GLY A 445 -18.68 10.33 12.90
N VAL A 446 -17.90 11.35 12.50
CA VAL A 446 -17.43 12.42 13.41
C VAL A 446 -18.62 13.24 13.89
N LEU A 447 -18.67 13.51 15.19
CA LEU A 447 -19.79 14.22 15.81
C LEU A 447 -19.56 15.72 15.93
N GLN A 448 -18.30 16.16 15.97
CA GLN A 448 -17.96 17.58 16.17
C GLN A 448 -16.79 17.99 15.29
N LEU A 449 -16.94 19.13 14.62
CA LEU A 449 -15.88 19.76 13.82
C LEU A 449 -15.49 21.10 14.45
N THR A 450 -14.21 21.27 14.75
CA THR A 450 -13.67 22.46 15.41
C THR A 450 -12.67 23.20 14.52
N GLY A 451 -12.46 24.46 14.79
CA GLY A 451 -11.44 25.26 14.13
C GLY A 451 -11.09 26.50 14.92
N THR A 452 -9.87 26.97 14.76
CA THR A 452 -9.34 28.19 15.40
C THR A 452 -9.20 29.29 14.36
N VAL A 453 -9.70 30.48 14.65
CA VAL A 453 -9.75 31.62 13.72
C VAL A 453 -9.20 32.88 14.39
N LEU A 454 -8.39 33.66 13.68
CA LEU A 454 -7.98 34.97 14.17
C LEU A 454 -9.18 35.96 14.18
N PRO A 455 -9.35 36.81 15.22
CA PRO A 455 -10.51 37.69 15.33
C PRO A 455 -10.68 38.64 14.15
N ASN A 456 -9.59 39.05 13.50
CA ASN A 456 -9.59 39.90 12.34
C ASN A 456 -9.82 39.18 11.00
N ASN A 457 -9.98 37.84 10.99
CA ASN A 457 -10.33 37.06 9.81
C ASN A 457 -11.86 37.08 9.58
N GLY A 458 -12.40 38.23 9.27
CA GLY A 458 -13.82 38.44 9.02
C GLY A 458 -14.41 37.52 7.92
N PRO A 459 -13.72 37.31 6.79
CA PRO A 459 -14.19 36.36 5.77
C PRO A 459 -14.42 34.92 6.32
N MET A 460 -13.51 34.40 7.14
CA MET A 460 -13.64 33.05 7.72
C MET A 460 -14.77 32.99 8.75
N LEU A 461 -14.91 34.00 9.61
CA LEU A 461 -16.01 34.03 10.59
C LEU A 461 -17.39 34.11 9.91
N ARG A 462 -17.52 34.88 8.81
CA ARG A 462 -18.78 34.89 8.01
C ARG A 462 -19.05 33.52 7.36
N LEU A 463 -18.02 32.83 6.86
CA LEU A 463 -18.16 31.49 6.30
C LEU A 463 -18.62 30.50 7.37
N ALA A 464 -17.99 30.52 8.54
CA ALA A 464 -18.32 29.67 9.67
C ALA A 464 -19.77 29.83 10.12
N ARG A 465 -20.23 31.08 10.33
CA ARG A 465 -21.65 31.36 10.69
C ARG A 465 -22.62 30.84 9.62
N ARG A 466 -22.29 30.98 8.36
CA ARG A 466 -23.09 30.48 7.24
C ARG A 466 -23.19 28.96 7.19
N LEU A 467 -22.16 28.26 7.63
CA LEU A 467 -22.12 26.80 7.73
C LEU A 467 -22.75 26.28 9.02
N GLY A 468 -23.09 27.17 9.97
CA GLY A 468 -23.73 26.81 11.23
C GLY A 468 -22.78 26.60 12.41
N PHE A 469 -21.52 27.03 12.27
CA PHE A 469 -20.60 27.03 13.41
C PHE A 469 -21.03 28.05 14.45
N VAL A 470 -20.80 27.69 15.71
CA VAL A 470 -20.98 28.54 16.89
C VAL A 470 -19.61 29.01 17.36
N GLU A 471 -19.48 30.32 17.59
CA GLU A 471 -18.27 30.92 18.15
C GLU A 471 -18.25 30.67 19.67
N ARG A 472 -17.10 30.23 20.19
CA ARG A 472 -16.85 30.06 21.61
C ARG A 472 -15.66 30.94 21.99
N GLU A 473 -15.86 31.78 22.98
CA GLU A 473 -14.75 32.49 23.59
C GLU A 473 -13.93 31.47 24.39
N ASN A 474 -12.81 31.08 23.86
CA ASN A 474 -11.83 30.26 24.57
C ASN A 474 -10.87 31.23 25.26
N GLY A 475 -10.60 31.08 26.56
CA GLY A 475 -9.74 31.96 27.33
C GLY A 475 -8.27 32.03 26.87
N LYS A 476 -7.96 31.58 25.66
CA LYS A 476 -6.70 31.83 24.96
C LYS A 476 -6.79 33.20 24.29
N GLU A 477 -6.00 34.18 24.79
CA GLU A 477 -5.91 35.51 24.23
C GLU A 477 -5.57 35.46 22.73
N GLY A 478 -6.35 36.18 21.92
CA GLY A 478 -6.06 36.45 20.51
C GLY A 478 -6.61 35.49 19.47
N VAL A 479 -7.46 34.53 19.82
CA VAL A 479 -8.13 33.59 18.86
C VAL A 479 -9.60 33.36 19.21
N VAL A 480 -10.40 33.04 18.18
CA VAL A 480 -11.80 32.61 18.31
C VAL A 480 -11.88 31.15 17.96
N GLU A 481 -12.40 30.33 18.84
CA GLU A 481 -12.73 28.93 18.58
C GLU A 481 -14.11 28.86 17.94
N ILE A 482 -14.26 28.07 16.88
CA ILE A 482 -15.53 27.82 16.21
C ILE A 482 -15.83 26.34 16.22
N ILE A 483 -17.07 25.98 16.51
CA ILE A 483 -17.50 24.59 16.70
C ILE A 483 -18.76 24.33 15.88
N LEU A 484 -18.79 23.22 15.16
CA LEU A 484 -19.94 22.70 14.44
C LEU A 484 -20.33 21.33 15.00
N ASP A 485 -21.55 21.20 15.51
CA ASP A 485 -22.15 19.92 15.91
C ASP A 485 -22.70 19.23 14.66
N LEU A 486 -22.11 18.10 14.29
CA LEU A 486 -22.46 17.31 13.10
C LEU A 486 -23.65 16.36 13.34
N ASN A 487 -24.05 16.15 14.60
CA ASN A 487 -25.22 15.36 14.98
C ASN A 487 -26.57 16.09 14.75
N ARG A 488 -26.54 17.38 14.51
CA ARG A 488 -27.79 18.14 14.30
C ARG A 488 -28.49 17.73 13.01
N PRO A 489 -29.84 17.74 12.98
CA PRO A 489 -30.60 17.33 11.80
C PRO A 489 -30.17 18.13 10.57
N LYS A 490 -30.00 17.42 9.47
CA LYS A 490 -29.42 17.79 8.15
C LYS A 490 -30.04 19.03 7.46
N HIS A 491 -30.92 19.79 8.14
CA HIS A 491 -31.73 20.83 7.52
C HIS A 491 -31.02 22.15 7.15
N LEU A 492 -29.82 22.42 7.69
CA LEU A 492 -29.19 23.73 7.51
C LEU A 492 -28.20 23.81 6.35
N TRP A 493 -27.52 22.75 6.00
CA TRP A 493 -26.48 22.72 4.96
C TRP A 493 -26.88 21.94 3.70
N GLN A 494 -27.70 20.86 3.79
CA GLN A 494 -28.20 20.16 2.60
C GLN A 494 -29.18 20.96 1.74
N ARG A 495 -29.92 21.91 2.31
CA ARG A 495 -30.82 22.77 1.54
C ARG A 495 -30.15 23.82 0.64
N LYS A 496 -28.81 23.95 0.71
CA LYS A 496 -28.07 24.98 -0.04
C LYS A 496 -26.81 24.40 -0.70
N ARG A 497 -26.90 23.29 -1.42
CA ARG A 497 -25.84 23.00 -2.39
C ARG A 497 -25.73 24.18 -3.33
N LEU A 498 -24.67 24.98 -3.17
CA LEU A 498 -24.39 26.17 -3.97
C LEU A 498 -23.58 25.86 -5.23
N TYR A 499 -23.41 24.56 -5.52
CA TYR A 499 -22.71 24.07 -6.70
C TYR A 499 -23.46 22.83 -7.23
N VAL A 500 -23.31 22.62 -8.52
CA VAL A 500 -23.81 21.42 -9.21
C VAL A 500 -22.67 20.40 -9.16
N VAL A 501 -22.99 19.18 -8.79
CA VAL A 501 -22.11 18.00 -8.90
C VAL A 501 -22.61 17.26 -10.13
N ASP A 502 -21.74 17.12 -11.12
CA ASP A 502 -21.99 16.35 -12.35
C ASP A 502 -21.58 14.88 -12.16
#